data_2430b9f590fd735a998044bbd0437af4
#
_entry.id   2430b9f590fd735a998044bbd0437af4
#
_cell.length_a   1.000
_cell.length_b   1.000
_cell.length_c   1.000
_cell.angle_alpha   90.00
_cell.angle_beta   90.00
_cell.angle_gamma   90.00
#
_symmetry.space_group_name_H-M   'P 1'
#
loop_
_entity.id
_entity.type
_entity.pdbx_description
1 polymer ?
#
loop_
_entity_poly.entity_id
_entity_poly.type
_entity_poly.pdbx_seq_one_letter_code
_entity_poly.pdbx_strand_id
1 'polypeptide(L)'
;RAVLRKGKSHYVCDERLKRRLQAVDLTRKSPRVREALLSLRDHLDLDMAEHLSGYDRTRVCVPKVCDCGRESCRYQCFMEVCASDWYQVQICNHNLLLADAIHRSLGRRPLLPEWSTLILDEAHKLPEAARQMFGTTLTAAELRTLIRALRGERYILAAETLEEAVGPALRELAHPWDGTRPFSHFVPFLARPHRTLTLIQKQIGTVLTHGTQRQLDQLQDKVSLFLQEQKDMIFYTAEDAHGGTMLCATVPDLTDQFRQTLWRQQKPMVLASGTLAVGEDFHRFKEATGLLTDGRVRESVSPSPFAYSKNCLLYVPSLPARQKAGQYYDKLTEEITALLDAAHGHALVLFTSYSAMAAVKERLRDQNLAYPLFTLGRNAIHTTKLFKNTPGGVLLATGAAWEGFDFPGDCVSLLVIPRLPFPIPDALKEKEREQYPTLHAFLRAVVVPEMQIKLKQGFGRAIRTETDTCVVAILDERAAKDQRYWKDVLAALPEIPITQDLHQVEAFIRGVKPDRYFQEGAA
;
A
#
# COMPACT_ATOMS: atom_id res chain seq x y z
N ARG A 1 27.57 -7.26 8.38
CA ARG A 1 26.31 -7.84 8.91
C ARG A 1 25.14 -6.87 8.64
N ALA A 2 23.95 -7.42 8.30
CA ALA A 2 22.74 -6.65 8.05
C ALA A 2 21.64 -7.01 9.05
N VAL A 3 20.75 -6.07 9.33
CA VAL A 3 19.55 -6.28 10.16
C VAL A 3 18.32 -5.65 9.52
N LEU A 4 17.20 -6.36 9.58
CA LEU A 4 15.88 -5.83 9.20
C LEU A 4 15.21 -5.19 10.41
N ARG A 5 14.90 -3.89 10.27
CA ARG A 5 14.21 -3.08 11.28
C ARG A 5 12.75 -2.89 10.90
N LYS A 6 11.86 -3.31 11.78
CA LYS A 6 10.40 -3.15 11.61
C LYS A 6 9.83 -2.20 12.67
N GLY A 7 8.60 -1.77 12.50
CA GLY A 7 7.88 -1.02 13.53
C GLY A 7 7.63 -1.87 14.80
N LYS A 8 7.46 -1.22 15.96
CA LYS A 8 7.26 -1.89 17.27
C LYS A 8 6.17 -2.96 17.25
N SER A 9 5.09 -2.76 16.48
CA SER A 9 3.97 -3.70 16.36
C SER A 9 4.31 -5.04 15.69
N HIS A 10 5.50 -5.16 15.11
CA HIS A 10 6.00 -6.41 14.52
C HIS A 10 6.84 -7.24 15.48
N TYR A 11 7.10 -6.74 16.69
CA TYR A 11 7.92 -7.45 17.66
C TYR A 11 7.11 -7.91 18.87
N VAL A 12 7.52 -9.03 19.45
CA VAL A 12 6.89 -9.62 20.63
C VAL A 12 7.23 -8.83 21.88
N CYS A 13 6.22 -8.58 22.72
CA CYS A 13 6.38 -8.18 24.10
C CYS A 13 6.23 -9.42 25.00
N ASP A 14 7.28 -9.83 25.68
CA ASP A 14 7.31 -11.04 26.51
C ASP A 14 6.25 -11.04 27.62
N GLU A 15 6.00 -9.89 28.24
CA GLU A 15 4.99 -9.75 29.25
C GLU A 15 3.57 -9.94 28.71
N ARG A 16 3.29 -9.35 27.53
CA ARG A 16 2.00 -9.51 26.85
C ARG A 16 1.80 -10.94 26.34
N LEU A 17 2.88 -11.56 25.85
CA LEU A 17 2.86 -12.96 25.43
C LEU A 17 2.54 -13.88 26.61
N LYS A 18 3.19 -13.68 27.77
CA LYS A 18 2.93 -14.43 29.00
C LYS A 18 1.46 -14.33 29.43
N ARG A 19 0.93 -13.10 29.49
CA ARG A 19 -0.49 -12.86 29.85
C ARG A 19 -1.44 -13.51 28.84
N ARG A 20 -1.10 -13.46 27.55
CA ARG A 20 -1.95 -14.04 26.50
C ARG A 20 -1.95 -15.56 26.55
N LEU A 21 -0.80 -16.21 26.78
CA LEU A 21 -0.70 -17.65 26.98
C LEU A 21 -1.54 -18.10 28.19
N GLN A 22 -1.43 -17.43 29.33
CA GLN A 22 -2.26 -17.71 30.50
C GLN A 22 -3.76 -17.62 30.17
N ALA A 23 -4.19 -16.59 29.44
CA ALA A 23 -5.59 -16.43 29.04
C ALA A 23 -6.06 -17.54 28.09
N VAL A 24 -5.19 -18.03 27.20
CA VAL A 24 -5.50 -19.13 26.28
C VAL A 24 -5.60 -20.45 27.01
N ASP A 25 -4.71 -20.71 27.95
CA ASP A 25 -4.73 -21.93 28.78
C ASP A 25 -6.00 -21.99 29.64
N LEU A 26 -6.42 -20.87 30.25
CA LEU A 26 -7.66 -20.77 31.04
C LEU A 26 -8.93 -20.97 30.19
N THR A 27 -8.93 -20.53 28.93
CA THR A 27 -10.11 -20.58 28.07
C THR A 27 -10.18 -21.84 27.21
N ARG A 28 -9.23 -22.78 27.33
CA ARG A 28 -9.11 -24.01 26.54
C ARG A 28 -9.28 -23.78 25.03
N LYS A 29 -8.71 -22.68 24.50
CA LYS A 29 -8.74 -22.36 23.08
C LYS A 29 -7.98 -23.40 22.24
N SER A 30 -8.26 -23.38 20.93
CA SER A 30 -7.68 -24.30 19.94
C SER A 30 -6.18 -24.55 20.13
N PRO A 31 -5.70 -25.79 20.09
CA PRO A 31 -4.27 -26.14 20.16
C PRO A 31 -3.40 -25.35 19.20
N ARG A 32 -3.89 -25.07 17.98
CA ARG A 32 -3.18 -24.29 16.96
C ARG A 32 -2.86 -22.85 17.42
N VAL A 33 -3.80 -22.20 18.14
CA VAL A 33 -3.56 -20.83 18.66
C VAL A 33 -2.47 -20.87 19.73
N ARG A 34 -2.50 -21.88 20.59
CA ARG A 34 -1.50 -22.06 21.63
C ARG A 34 -0.11 -22.32 21.06
N GLU A 35 -0.03 -23.17 20.05
CA GLU A 35 1.22 -23.50 19.34
C GLU A 35 1.82 -22.25 18.67
N ALA A 36 1.01 -21.48 17.92
CA ALA A 36 1.43 -20.23 17.31
C ALA A 36 1.95 -19.19 18.35
N LEU A 37 1.36 -19.14 19.53
CA LEU A 37 1.83 -18.27 20.61
C LEU A 37 3.12 -18.81 21.27
N LEU A 38 3.26 -20.12 21.38
CA LEU A 38 4.46 -20.75 21.96
C LEU A 38 5.69 -20.57 21.06
N SER A 39 5.52 -20.64 19.73
CA SER A 39 6.64 -20.40 18.79
C SER A 39 7.26 -19.00 18.95
N LEU A 40 6.49 -18.03 19.45
CA LEU A 40 6.99 -16.68 19.75
C LEU A 40 7.95 -16.60 20.96
N ARG A 41 8.16 -17.69 21.68
CA ARG A 41 9.20 -17.75 22.73
C ARG A 41 10.60 -17.73 22.12
N ASP A 42 10.75 -18.35 20.94
CA ASP A 42 12.03 -18.49 20.26
C ASP A 42 12.26 -17.39 19.21
N HIS A 43 11.20 -16.70 18.82
CA HIS A 43 11.24 -15.64 17.80
C HIS A 43 10.78 -14.30 18.37
N LEU A 44 11.55 -13.24 18.10
CA LEU A 44 11.17 -11.88 18.45
C LEU A 44 10.21 -11.26 17.41
N ASP A 45 10.36 -11.63 16.13
CA ASP A 45 9.56 -11.13 15.03
C ASP A 45 8.24 -11.89 14.92
N LEU A 46 7.12 -11.19 15.02
CA LEU A 46 5.77 -11.74 14.90
C LEU A 46 5.46 -12.33 13.53
N ASP A 47 6.20 -11.91 12.49
CA ASP A 47 5.98 -12.40 11.12
C ASP A 47 6.55 -13.82 10.93
N MET A 48 7.37 -14.29 11.88
CA MET A 48 7.89 -15.66 11.91
C MET A 48 6.90 -16.69 12.49
N ALA A 49 5.84 -16.24 13.15
CA ALA A 49 4.82 -17.13 13.71
C ALA A 49 3.77 -17.45 12.66
N GLU A 50 3.77 -18.68 12.15
CA GLU A 50 2.72 -19.18 11.27
C GLU A 50 1.37 -19.23 12.00
N HIS A 51 0.29 -18.91 11.28
CA HIS A 51 -1.09 -18.96 11.77
C HIS A 51 -1.45 -18.04 12.94
N LEU A 52 -0.61 -17.03 13.27
CA LEU A 52 -0.92 -16.06 14.29
C LEU A 52 -2.07 -15.13 13.82
N SER A 53 -3.22 -15.17 14.52
CA SER A 53 -4.36 -14.33 14.19
C SER A 53 -4.04 -12.83 14.39
N GLY A 54 -4.68 -11.95 13.60
CA GLY A 54 -4.57 -10.50 13.81
C GLY A 54 -4.97 -10.05 15.22
N TYR A 55 -5.95 -10.73 15.82
CA TYR A 55 -6.38 -10.53 17.19
C TYR A 55 -5.26 -10.85 18.21
N ASP A 56 -4.56 -11.97 18.04
CA ASP A 56 -3.49 -12.37 18.94
C ASP A 56 -2.24 -11.50 18.72
N ARG A 57 -1.92 -11.19 17.44
CA ARG A 57 -0.82 -10.28 17.07
C ARG A 57 -0.92 -8.94 17.81
N THR A 58 -2.08 -8.29 17.81
CA THR A 58 -2.28 -7.00 18.50
C THR A 58 -2.16 -7.08 20.02
N ARG A 59 -2.37 -8.27 20.60
CA ARG A 59 -2.30 -8.50 22.05
C ARG A 59 -0.92 -8.86 22.56
N VAL A 60 -0.05 -9.40 21.70
CA VAL A 60 1.31 -9.82 22.08
C VAL A 60 2.40 -8.88 21.55
N CYS A 61 2.08 -7.95 20.65
CA CYS A 61 3.06 -7.01 20.10
C CYS A 61 3.56 -6.01 21.17
N VAL A 62 4.74 -5.45 20.91
CA VAL A 62 5.29 -4.32 21.69
C VAL A 62 4.33 -3.12 21.58
N PRO A 63 3.87 -2.55 22.70
CA PRO A 63 2.95 -1.41 22.69
C PRO A 63 3.64 -0.13 22.18
N LYS A 64 2.85 0.82 21.67
CA LYS A 64 3.37 2.14 21.21
C LYS A 64 4.12 2.85 22.34
N VAL A 65 3.55 2.85 23.54
CA VAL A 65 4.20 3.33 24.78
C VAL A 65 4.48 2.10 25.63
N CYS A 66 5.74 1.90 26.02
CA CYS A 66 6.18 0.79 26.85
C CYS A 66 6.97 1.33 28.04
N ASP A 67 6.41 1.16 29.24
CA ASP A 67 6.99 1.64 30.50
C ASP A 67 7.47 0.46 31.37
N CYS A 68 7.68 -0.73 30.78
CA CYS A 68 7.94 -1.94 31.59
C CYS A 68 9.34 -1.94 32.26
N GLY A 69 10.29 -1.11 31.84
CA GLY A 69 11.60 -0.89 32.49
C GLY A 69 12.44 -2.15 32.79
N ARG A 70 12.15 -3.27 32.12
CA ARG A 70 12.81 -4.55 32.41
C ARG A 70 14.16 -4.66 31.74
N GLU A 71 15.20 -4.89 32.52
CA GLU A 71 16.56 -5.14 32.03
C GLU A 71 16.66 -6.35 31.10
N SER A 72 15.76 -7.35 31.25
CA SER A 72 15.74 -8.58 30.44
C SER A 72 14.73 -8.57 29.29
N CYS A 73 14.30 -7.42 28.79
CA CYS A 73 13.36 -7.32 27.67
C CYS A 73 14.06 -7.65 26.35
N ARG A 74 13.69 -8.77 25.69
CA ARG A 74 14.28 -9.18 24.40
C ARG A 74 14.20 -8.08 23.34
N TYR A 75 13.10 -7.34 23.28
CA TYR A 75 12.95 -6.23 22.35
C TYR A 75 13.94 -5.09 22.63
N GLN A 76 14.14 -4.70 23.90
CA GLN A 76 15.12 -3.67 24.26
C GLN A 76 16.55 -4.11 23.96
N CYS A 77 16.92 -5.33 24.35
CA CYS A 77 18.23 -5.90 24.02
C CYS A 77 18.48 -5.92 22.50
N PHE A 78 17.47 -6.33 21.71
CA PHE A 78 17.57 -6.28 20.25
C PHE A 78 17.77 -4.84 19.74
N MET A 79 17.06 -3.86 20.30
CA MET A 79 17.20 -2.45 19.90
C MET A 79 18.58 -1.88 20.26
N GLU A 80 19.15 -2.28 21.40
CA GLU A 80 20.50 -1.90 21.82
C GLU A 80 21.57 -2.47 20.88
N VAL A 81 21.45 -3.74 20.53
CA VAL A 81 22.33 -4.39 19.54
C VAL A 81 22.19 -3.70 18.18
N CYS A 82 20.98 -3.34 17.76
CA CYS A 82 20.76 -2.59 16.53
C CYS A 82 21.36 -1.17 16.57
N ALA A 83 21.48 -0.55 17.75
CA ALA A 83 22.08 0.77 17.91
C ALA A 83 23.61 0.73 18.02
N SER A 84 24.20 -0.45 18.19
CA SER A 84 25.64 -0.65 18.24
C SER A 84 26.25 -0.81 16.83
N ASP A 85 27.57 -0.79 16.74
CA ASP A 85 28.32 -1.01 15.50
C ASP A 85 28.33 -2.47 15.00
N TRP A 86 27.56 -3.36 15.66
CA TRP A 86 27.44 -4.75 15.27
C TRP A 86 26.86 -4.96 13.88
N TYR A 87 25.88 -4.11 13.49
CA TYR A 87 25.27 -4.14 12.18
C TYR A 87 25.74 -2.97 11.33
N GLN A 88 26.40 -3.27 10.23
CA GLN A 88 26.90 -2.30 9.25
C GLN A 88 25.80 -1.81 8.29
N VAL A 89 24.77 -2.63 8.07
CA VAL A 89 23.65 -2.32 7.20
C VAL A 89 22.34 -2.48 7.98
N GLN A 90 21.51 -1.47 7.96
CA GLN A 90 20.17 -1.51 8.54
C GLN A 90 19.13 -1.32 7.44
N ILE A 91 18.23 -2.29 7.30
CA ILE A 91 17.15 -2.28 6.31
C ILE A 91 15.87 -1.90 7.04
N CYS A 92 15.16 -0.90 6.55
CA CYS A 92 13.89 -0.47 7.11
C CYS A 92 12.94 0.04 6.03
N ASN A 93 11.67 0.22 6.35
CA ASN A 93 10.73 0.86 5.45
C ASN A 93 10.84 2.40 5.52
N HIS A 94 10.26 3.08 4.52
CA HIS A 94 10.26 4.55 4.45
C HIS A 94 9.64 5.20 5.69
N ASN A 95 8.59 4.60 6.27
CA ASN A 95 7.93 5.15 7.46
C ASN A 95 8.88 5.20 8.67
N LEU A 96 9.69 4.17 8.91
CA LEU A 96 10.66 4.18 10.01
C LEU A 96 11.78 5.18 9.76
N LEU A 97 12.25 5.31 8.52
CA LEU A 97 13.24 6.33 8.12
C LEU A 97 12.70 7.75 8.36
N LEU A 98 11.47 8.02 7.91
CA LEU A 98 10.85 9.35 8.10
C LEU A 98 10.58 9.64 9.58
N ALA A 99 10.16 8.63 10.36
CA ALA A 99 10.02 8.76 11.81
C ALA A 99 11.36 9.10 12.48
N ASP A 100 12.47 8.47 12.07
CA ASP A 100 13.81 8.81 12.55
C ASP A 100 14.21 10.24 12.18
N ALA A 101 13.97 10.64 10.92
CA ALA A 101 14.25 11.99 10.45
C ALA A 101 13.46 13.05 11.24
N ILE A 102 12.19 12.80 11.56
CA ILE A 102 11.37 13.66 12.43
C ILE A 102 11.95 13.70 13.85
N HIS A 103 12.33 12.56 14.43
CA HIS A 103 12.94 12.52 15.75
C HIS A 103 14.20 13.38 15.82
N ARG A 104 15.09 13.24 14.82
CA ARG A 104 16.33 14.01 14.71
C ARG A 104 16.05 15.52 14.55
N SER A 105 15.08 15.90 13.73
CA SER A 105 14.73 17.31 13.52
C SER A 105 14.20 17.99 14.79
N LEU A 106 13.52 17.22 15.65
CA LEU A 106 12.99 17.69 16.94
C LEU A 106 13.97 17.53 18.11
N GLY A 107 15.23 17.15 17.87
CA GLY A 107 16.22 16.90 18.91
C GLY A 107 15.88 15.75 19.85
N ARG A 108 15.00 14.83 19.43
CA ARG A 108 14.64 13.63 20.18
C ARG A 108 15.66 12.52 19.94
N ARG A 109 15.66 11.48 20.82
CA ARG A 109 16.49 10.29 20.63
C ARG A 109 16.21 9.66 19.25
N PRO A 110 17.23 9.48 18.41
CA PRO A 110 17.10 8.83 17.10
C PRO A 110 16.55 7.41 17.22
N LEU A 111 15.82 6.98 16.21
CA LEU A 111 15.30 5.60 16.11
C LEU A 111 16.28 4.67 15.40
N LEU A 112 17.08 5.22 14.51
CA LEU A 112 18.14 4.54 13.77
C LEU A 112 19.51 5.04 14.28
N PRO A 113 20.56 4.21 14.25
CA PRO A 113 21.92 4.67 14.56
C PRO A 113 22.39 5.72 13.55
N GLU A 114 23.55 6.32 13.81
CA GLU A 114 24.20 7.20 12.82
C GLU A 114 24.58 6.38 11.58
N TRP A 115 24.32 6.94 10.42
CA TRP A 115 24.62 6.33 9.13
C TRP A 115 25.46 7.28 8.26
N SER A 116 26.31 6.70 7.43
CA SER A 116 27.17 7.43 6.50
C SER A 116 26.51 7.64 5.13
N THR A 117 25.73 6.67 4.68
CA THR A 117 25.07 6.68 3.37
C THR A 117 23.66 6.11 3.52
N LEU A 118 22.72 6.69 2.80
CA LEU A 118 21.34 6.21 2.72
C LEU A 118 21.04 5.74 1.29
N ILE A 119 20.45 4.53 1.17
CA ILE A 119 19.91 4.03 -0.10
C ILE A 119 18.41 3.88 0.08
N LEU A 120 17.65 4.63 -0.73
CA LEU A 120 16.20 4.59 -0.80
C LEU A 120 15.79 3.80 -2.04
N ASP A 121 15.40 2.57 -1.84
CA ASP A 121 14.80 1.76 -2.90
C ASP A 121 13.31 2.09 -3.02
N GLU A 122 12.74 1.94 -4.22
CA GLU A 122 11.38 2.34 -4.55
C GLU A 122 11.05 3.77 -4.08
N ALA A 123 12.00 4.69 -4.29
CA ALA A 123 11.92 6.05 -3.78
C ALA A 123 10.70 6.84 -4.28
N HIS A 124 10.04 6.39 -5.37
CA HIS A 124 8.77 6.96 -5.83
C HIS A 124 7.66 6.91 -4.78
N LYS A 125 7.75 6.01 -3.79
CA LYS A 125 6.80 5.91 -2.66
C LYS A 125 7.06 6.90 -1.53
N LEU A 126 8.21 7.58 -1.55
CA LEU A 126 8.60 8.47 -0.48
C LEU A 126 7.60 9.61 -0.24
N PRO A 127 7.04 10.30 -1.27
CA PRO A 127 6.04 11.36 -1.05
C PRO A 127 4.77 10.85 -0.37
N GLU A 128 4.29 9.66 -0.72
CA GLU A 128 3.11 9.06 -0.09
C GLU A 128 3.38 8.69 1.37
N ALA A 129 4.51 8.03 1.64
CA ALA A 129 4.93 7.73 3.02
C ALA A 129 5.10 9.00 3.86
N ALA A 130 5.60 10.09 3.28
CA ALA A 130 5.75 11.37 3.92
C ALA A 130 4.41 12.02 4.26
N ARG A 131 3.41 11.97 3.35
CA ARG A 131 2.05 12.45 3.66
C ARG A 131 1.45 11.73 4.86
N GLN A 132 1.66 10.42 4.98
CA GLN A 132 1.21 9.64 6.14
C GLN A 132 1.97 9.99 7.42
N MET A 133 3.28 10.24 7.33
CA MET A 133 4.14 10.48 8.49
C MET A 133 4.08 11.93 9.01
N PHE A 134 3.96 12.92 8.13
CA PHE A 134 3.83 14.34 8.49
C PHE A 134 2.36 14.77 8.67
N GLY A 135 1.43 13.95 8.17
CA GLY A 135 0.01 14.16 8.35
C GLY A 135 -0.51 13.69 9.71
N THR A 136 -1.76 13.97 9.96
CA THR A 136 -2.50 13.49 11.13
C THR A 136 -3.59 12.52 10.68
N THR A 137 -3.73 11.40 11.39
CA THR A 137 -4.77 10.42 11.10
C THR A 137 -5.60 10.12 12.35
N LEU A 138 -6.88 9.79 12.16
CA LEU A 138 -7.79 9.33 13.21
C LEU A 138 -8.50 8.06 12.76
N THR A 139 -8.36 6.99 13.55
CA THR A 139 -8.94 5.68 13.28
C THR A 139 -9.88 5.24 14.41
N ALA A 140 -10.80 4.33 14.10
CA ALA A 140 -11.63 3.67 15.11
C ALA A 140 -10.80 2.93 16.18
N ALA A 141 -9.64 2.39 15.80
CA ALA A 141 -8.73 1.68 16.71
C ALA A 141 -8.15 2.59 17.80
N GLU A 142 -7.84 3.85 17.49
CA GLU A 142 -7.31 4.81 18.46
C GLU A 142 -8.37 5.17 19.51
N LEU A 143 -9.60 5.44 19.09
CA LEU A 143 -10.74 5.69 20.01
C LEU A 143 -10.94 4.51 20.97
N ARG A 144 -10.98 3.29 20.45
CA ARG A 144 -11.13 2.07 21.26
C ARG A 144 -9.94 1.83 22.20
N THR A 145 -8.75 2.28 21.81
CA THR A 145 -7.54 2.07 22.63
C THR A 145 -7.58 2.93 23.89
N LEU A 146 -8.00 4.19 23.80
CA LEU A 146 -8.15 5.05 24.98
C LEU A 146 -9.24 4.52 25.92
N ILE A 147 -10.41 4.08 25.40
CA ILE A 147 -11.48 3.46 26.23
C ILE A 147 -10.92 2.26 27.03
N ARG A 148 -10.14 1.40 26.36
CA ARG A 148 -9.52 0.25 27.03
C ARG A 148 -8.47 0.65 28.07
N ALA A 149 -7.70 1.71 27.81
CA ALA A 149 -6.73 2.22 28.76
C ALA A 149 -7.41 2.77 30.02
N LEU A 150 -8.46 3.56 29.89
CA LEU A 150 -9.26 4.08 31.00
C LEU A 150 -9.88 2.94 31.84
N ARG A 151 -10.44 1.91 31.20
CA ARG A 151 -10.94 0.70 31.91
C ARG A 151 -9.82 -0.03 32.63
N GLY A 152 -8.65 -0.14 32.02
CA GLY A 152 -7.48 -0.79 32.60
C GLY A 152 -6.98 -0.10 33.88
N GLU A 153 -7.12 1.22 33.95
CA GLU A 153 -6.80 2.04 35.13
C GLU A 153 -7.99 2.21 36.08
N ARG A 154 -9.10 1.48 35.88
CA ARG A 154 -10.31 1.47 36.70
C ARG A 154 -11.15 2.76 36.65
N TYR A 155 -10.95 3.65 35.68
CA TYR A 155 -11.81 4.80 35.42
C TYR A 155 -13.03 4.39 34.58
N ILE A 156 -13.88 3.52 35.14
CA ILE A 156 -14.97 2.85 34.41
C ILE A 156 -15.99 3.87 33.89
N LEU A 157 -16.43 4.82 34.74
CA LEU A 157 -17.40 5.83 34.34
C LEU A 157 -16.90 6.71 33.19
N ALA A 158 -15.64 7.14 33.23
CA ALA A 158 -15.02 7.91 32.15
C ALA A 158 -14.94 7.10 30.84
N ALA A 159 -14.61 5.80 30.94
CA ALA A 159 -14.57 4.91 29.78
C ALA A 159 -15.95 4.70 29.16
N GLU A 160 -17.01 4.49 29.96
CA GLU A 160 -18.39 4.32 29.50
C GLU A 160 -18.93 5.62 28.87
N THR A 161 -18.69 6.76 29.51
CA THR A 161 -19.07 8.07 28.97
C THR A 161 -18.38 8.34 27.63
N LEU A 162 -17.10 8.00 27.49
CA LEU A 162 -16.37 8.13 26.23
C LEU A 162 -16.91 7.16 25.19
N GLU A 163 -17.14 5.89 25.55
CA GLU A 163 -17.66 4.87 24.64
C GLU A 163 -19.02 5.26 24.06
N GLU A 164 -19.91 5.78 24.90
CA GLU A 164 -21.20 6.32 24.44
C GLU A 164 -21.02 7.52 23.48
N ALA A 165 -20.14 8.44 23.84
CA ALA A 165 -19.88 9.64 23.04
C ALA A 165 -19.28 9.33 21.66
N VAL A 166 -18.37 8.36 21.57
CA VAL A 166 -17.70 7.96 20.33
C VAL A 166 -18.47 6.90 19.53
N GLY A 167 -19.50 6.30 20.10
CA GLY A 167 -20.27 5.21 19.47
C GLY A 167 -20.73 5.50 18.04
N PRO A 168 -21.34 6.66 17.74
CA PRO A 168 -21.68 7.03 16.36
C PRO A 168 -20.46 7.14 15.45
N ALA A 169 -19.39 7.82 15.87
CA ALA A 169 -18.16 7.94 15.11
C ALA A 169 -17.50 6.58 14.83
N LEU A 170 -17.51 5.68 15.83
CA LEU A 170 -16.96 4.33 15.67
C LEU A 170 -17.73 3.50 14.64
N ARG A 171 -19.05 3.66 14.54
CA ARG A 171 -19.84 2.95 13.52
C ARG A 171 -19.49 3.45 12.13
N GLU A 172 -19.39 4.75 11.94
CA GLU A 172 -19.05 5.35 10.65
C GLU A 172 -17.61 4.99 10.21
N LEU A 173 -16.65 5.10 11.13
CA LEU A 173 -15.24 4.74 10.85
C LEU A 173 -15.03 3.23 10.65
N ALA A 174 -15.86 2.37 11.25
CA ALA A 174 -15.77 0.93 11.05
C ALA A 174 -16.38 0.45 9.72
N HIS A 175 -17.10 1.31 9.01
CA HIS A 175 -17.62 0.99 7.68
C HIS A 175 -16.48 0.80 6.70
N PRO A 176 -16.55 -0.22 5.81
CA PRO A 176 -15.55 -0.42 4.77
C PRO A 176 -15.35 0.87 3.95
N TRP A 177 -14.09 1.21 3.73
CA TRP A 177 -13.76 2.36 2.90
C TRP A 177 -14.04 2.03 1.43
N ASP A 178 -14.87 2.84 0.78
CA ASP A 178 -15.27 2.70 -0.61
C ASP A 178 -14.97 3.95 -1.46
N GLY A 179 -14.38 4.99 -0.83
CA GLY A 179 -14.08 6.25 -1.48
C GLY A 179 -15.29 7.15 -1.75
N THR A 180 -16.52 6.74 -1.34
CA THR A 180 -17.74 7.51 -1.66
C THR A 180 -18.09 8.54 -0.60
N ARG A 181 -17.63 8.36 0.66
CA ARG A 181 -17.93 9.27 1.76
C ARG A 181 -16.84 10.31 1.93
N PRO A 182 -17.15 11.61 1.68
CA PRO A 182 -16.20 12.69 1.84
C PRO A 182 -15.89 12.92 3.34
N PHE A 183 -14.79 13.59 3.62
CA PHE A 183 -14.40 13.94 4.99
C PHE A 183 -15.51 14.70 5.76
N SER A 184 -16.21 15.62 5.10
CA SER A 184 -17.30 16.42 5.68
C SER A 184 -18.45 15.57 6.26
N HIS A 185 -18.66 14.35 5.76
CA HIS A 185 -19.64 13.42 6.31
C HIS A 185 -19.33 13.05 7.78
N PHE A 186 -18.06 12.99 8.16
CA PHE A 186 -17.62 12.53 9.48
C PHE A 186 -17.58 13.64 10.54
N VAL A 187 -17.45 14.90 10.15
CA VAL A 187 -17.30 16.05 11.05
C VAL A 187 -18.41 16.13 12.12
N PRO A 188 -19.71 15.93 11.79
CA PRO A 188 -20.79 15.99 12.80
C PRO A 188 -20.62 14.95 13.93
N PHE A 189 -20.01 13.80 13.66
CA PHE A 189 -19.81 12.73 14.63
C PHE A 189 -18.64 12.99 15.60
N LEU A 190 -17.82 14.03 15.36
CA LEU A 190 -16.64 14.35 16.18
C LEU A 190 -16.92 15.35 17.31
N ALA A 191 -17.99 16.12 17.22
CA ALA A 191 -18.28 17.19 18.20
C ALA A 191 -18.56 16.66 19.62
N ARG A 192 -19.31 15.55 19.76
CA ARG A 192 -19.58 14.93 21.06
C ARG A 192 -18.33 14.27 21.65
N PRO A 193 -17.55 13.46 20.89
CA PRO A 193 -16.23 12.99 21.32
C PRO A 193 -15.31 14.09 21.82
N HIS A 194 -15.15 15.18 21.09
CA HIS A 194 -14.30 16.30 21.50
C HIS A 194 -14.68 16.86 22.87
N ARG A 195 -15.96 17.18 23.08
CA ARG A 195 -16.45 17.68 24.37
C ARG A 195 -16.19 16.70 25.51
N THR A 196 -16.43 15.40 25.27
CA THR A 196 -16.20 14.36 26.27
C THR A 196 -14.73 14.19 26.61
N LEU A 197 -13.83 14.18 25.61
CA LEU A 197 -12.38 14.13 25.84
C LEU A 197 -11.91 15.34 26.66
N THR A 198 -12.39 16.54 26.35
CA THR A 198 -12.08 17.75 27.12
C THR A 198 -12.55 17.66 28.58
N LEU A 199 -13.75 17.08 28.81
CA LEU A 199 -14.26 16.86 30.15
C LEU A 199 -13.41 15.86 30.95
N ILE A 200 -13.07 14.72 30.35
CA ILE A 200 -12.21 13.69 30.93
C ILE A 200 -10.84 14.28 31.30
N GLN A 201 -10.24 15.07 30.38
CA GLN A 201 -8.96 15.74 30.61
C GLN A 201 -9.01 16.66 31.84
N LYS A 202 -10.08 17.44 31.97
CA LYS A 202 -10.28 18.35 33.11
C LYS A 202 -10.48 17.61 34.44
N GLN A 203 -11.23 16.49 34.42
CA GLN A 203 -11.61 15.78 35.64
C GLN A 203 -10.54 14.84 36.17
N ILE A 204 -9.89 14.09 35.29
CA ILE A 204 -8.96 13.02 35.69
C ILE A 204 -7.60 13.05 34.97
N GLY A 205 -7.38 14.00 34.06
CA GLY A 205 -6.15 14.02 33.25
C GLY A 205 -4.87 13.97 34.07
N THR A 206 -4.80 14.68 35.21
CA THR A 206 -3.61 14.75 36.07
C THR A 206 -3.37 13.51 36.92
N VAL A 207 -4.36 12.63 37.06
CA VAL A 207 -4.27 11.42 37.90
C VAL A 207 -4.13 10.14 37.06
N LEU A 208 -4.22 10.24 35.73
CA LEU A 208 -3.95 9.14 34.81
C LEU A 208 -2.46 8.79 34.81
N THR A 209 -2.15 7.54 34.47
CA THR A 209 -0.76 7.21 34.17
C THR A 209 -0.26 8.04 32.98
N HIS A 210 1.03 8.33 32.97
CA HIS A 210 1.66 9.13 31.90
C HIS A 210 1.34 8.60 30.48
N GLY A 211 1.25 7.26 30.34
CA GLY A 211 0.88 6.61 29.07
C GLY A 211 -0.53 6.93 28.61
N THR A 212 -1.52 6.82 29.52
CA THR A 212 -2.93 7.09 29.23
C THR A 212 -3.23 8.57 29.08
N GLN A 213 -2.60 9.42 29.92
CA GLN A 213 -2.67 10.87 29.76
C GLN A 213 -2.20 11.30 28.37
N ARG A 214 -1.03 10.83 27.94
CA ARG A 214 -0.50 11.14 26.61
C ARG A 214 -1.41 10.67 25.48
N GLN A 215 -2.06 9.51 25.63
CA GLN A 215 -3.04 9.04 24.64
C GLN A 215 -4.27 9.94 24.59
N LEU A 216 -4.75 10.41 25.74
CA LEU A 216 -5.87 11.33 25.86
C LEU A 216 -5.55 12.66 25.18
N ASP A 217 -4.41 13.28 25.50
CA ASP A 217 -3.96 14.54 24.92
C ASP A 217 -3.85 14.42 23.40
N GLN A 218 -3.15 13.40 22.89
CA GLN A 218 -3.00 13.18 21.46
C GLN A 218 -4.34 12.98 20.74
N LEU A 219 -5.27 12.25 21.35
CA LEU A 219 -6.57 12.03 20.74
C LEU A 219 -7.42 13.30 20.75
N GLN A 220 -7.35 14.10 21.82
CA GLN A 220 -8.01 15.39 21.91
C GLN A 220 -7.51 16.36 20.85
N ASP A 221 -6.19 16.48 20.68
CA ASP A 221 -5.56 17.33 19.66
C ASP A 221 -6.01 16.92 18.26
N LYS A 222 -6.01 15.59 17.97
CA LYS A 222 -6.48 15.08 16.68
C LYS A 222 -7.94 15.40 16.41
N VAL A 223 -8.83 15.11 17.36
CA VAL A 223 -10.26 15.38 17.18
C VAL A 223 -10.52 16.88 17.04
N SER A 224 -9.78 17.73 17.78
CA SER A 224 -9.85 19.20 17.65
C SER A 224 -9.42 19.63 16.25
N LEU A 225 -8.33 19.11 15.71
CA LEU A 225 -7.84 19.43 14.37
C LEU A 225 -8.89 19.10 13.30
N PHE A 226 -9.51 17.93 13.38
CA PHE A 226 -10.54 17.49 12.43
C PHE A 226 -11.86 18.27 12.55
N LEU A 227 -12.14 18.89 13.71
CA LEU A 227 -13.31 19.76 13.89
C LEU A 227 -13.09 21.17 13.38
N GLN A 228 -11.87 21.69 13.49
CA GLN A 228 -11.56 23.11 13.20
C GLN A 228 -11.26 23.36 11.72
N GLU A 229 -11.03 22.31 10.93
CA GLU A 229 -10.75 22.38 9.49
C GLU A 229 -9.84 23.55 9.10
N GLN A 230 -8.58 23.49 9.55
CA GLN A 230 -7.60 24.57 9.27
C GLN A 230 -7.44 24.75 7.75
N LYS A 231 -7.50 26.00 7.28
CA LYS A 231 -7.49 26.36 5.84
C LYS A 231 -6.24 25.92 5.09
N ASP A 232 -5.14 25.76 5.81
CA ASP A 232 -3.84 25.39 5.23
C ASP A 232 -3.63 23.87 5.17
N MET A 233 -4.64 23.09 5.51
CA MET A 233 -4.59 21.63 5.48
C MET A 233 -5.65 21.05 4.52
N ILE A 234 -5.34 19.88 4.02
CA ILE A 234 -6.25 19.07 3.22
C ILE A 234 -6.79 17.96 4.09
N PHE A 235 -8.11 17.87 4.20
CA PHE A 235 -8.82 16.85 4.93
C PHE A 235 -9.45 15.86 3.95
N TYR A 236 -9.19 14.57 4.15
CA TYR A 236 -9.69 13.51 3.28
C TYR A 236 -9.91 12.21 4.05
N THR A 237 -10.48 11.21 3.38
CA THR A 237 -10.64 9.86 3.92
C THR A 237 -9.75 8.87 3.19
N ALA A 238 -9.26 7.86 3.90
CA ALA A 238 -8.48 6.77 3.34
C ALA A 238 -8.89 5.44 3.98
N GLU A 239 -8.44 4.34 3.39
CA GLU A 239 -8.60 3.01 3.96
C GLU A 239 -7.64 2.81 5.14
N ASP A 240 -8.14 2.29 6.27
CA ASP A 240 -7.30 1.91 7.40
C ASP A 240 -6.71 0.50 7.21
N ALA A 241 -5.79 0.09 8.09
CA ALA A 241 -5.13 -1.21 8.05
C ALA A 241 -6.10 -2.43 8.15
N HIS A 242 -7.36 -2.20 8.45
CA HIS A 242 -8.40 -3.23 8.64
C HIS A 242 -9.52 -3.13 7.61
N GLY A 243 -9.39 -2.27 6.60
CA GLY A 243 -10.39 -2.03 5.58
C GLY A 243 -11.49 -1.06 5.99
N GLY A 244 -11.38 -0.43 7.16
CA GLY A 244 -12.29 0.62 7.62
C GLY A 244 -11.91 2.00 7.08
N THR A 245 -12.68 3.02 7.46
CA THR A 245 -12.40 4.40 7.08
C THR A 245 -11.47 5.06 8.11
N MET A 246 -10.44 5.74 7.62
CA MET A 246 -9.52 6.58 8.38
C MET A 246 -9.71 8.04 7.95
N LEU A 247 -9.80 8.95 8.91
CA LEU A 247 -9.75 10.38 8.63
C LEU A 247 -8.28 10.81 8.55
N CYS A 248 -7.96 11.62 7.56
CA CYS A 248 -6.62 12.10 7.27
C CYS A 248 -6.60 13.62 7.13
N ALA A 249 -5.56 14.25 7.66
CA ALA A 249 -5.24 15.65 7.45
C ALA A 249 -3.78 15.78 7.08
N THR A 250 -3.46 16.52 6.02
CA THR A 250 -2.09 16.74 5.56
C THR A 250 -1.91 18.16 5.03
N VAL A 251 -0.68 18.61 4.95
CA VAL A 251 -0.36 19.85 4.24
C VAL A 251 -0.30 19.59 2.72
N PRO A 252 -0.65 20.58 1.88
CA PRO A 252 -0.60 20.44 0.42
C PRO A 252 0.81 20.17 -0.09
N ASP A 253 1.79 20.89 0.41
CA ASP A 253 3.20 20.84 0.01
C ASP A 253 4.07 20.28 1.14
N LEU A 254 4.85 19.27 0.84
CA LEU A 254 5.76 18.60 1.77
C LEU A 254 7.22 19.08 1.66
N THR A 255 7.48 20.06 0.81
CA THR A 255 8.84 20.56 0.53
C THR A 255 9.57 20.98 1.80
N ASP A 256 8.91 21.77 2.64
CA ASP A 256 9.52 22.27 3.88
C ASP A 256 9.72 21.14 4.91
N GLN A 257 8.79 20.19 5.00
CA GLN A 257 8.92 19.02 5.86
C GLN A 257 10.12 18.17 5.47
N PHE A 258 10.29 17.88 4.18
CA PHE A 258 11.47 17.17 3.68
C PHE A 258 12.77 17.94 3.93
N ARG A 259 12.77 19.26 3.67
CA ARG A 259 13.95 20.12 3.87
C ARG A 259 14.38 20.17 5.34
N GLN A 260 13.43 20.26 6.26
CA GLN A 260 13.69 20.35 7.70
C GLN A 260 14.04 19.00 8.34
N THR A 261 13.71 17.88 7.68
CA THR A 261 13.90 16.53 8.21
C THR A 261 14.97 15.75 7.44
N LEU A 262 14.59 15.11 6.34
CA LEU A 262 15.44 14.16 5.63
C LEU A 262 16.62 14.87 4.93
N TRP A 263 16.38 15.95 4.19
CA TRP A 263 17.43 16.66 3.44
C TRP A 263 18.35 17.51 4.33
N ARG A 264 17.92 17.84 5.53
CA ARG A 264 18.75 18.55 6.51
C ARG A 264 20.02 17.80 6.86
N GLN A 265 20.04 16.49 6.77
CA GLN A 265 21.17 15.67 7.23
C GLN A 265 22.42 15.79 6.36
N GLN A 266 22.33 16.32 5.16
CA GLN A 266 23.44 16.60 4.23
C GLN A 266 24.43 15.44 4.03
N LYS A 267 23.92 14.20 4.13
CA LYS A 267 24.70 12.97 3.93
C LYS A 267 24.46 12.44 2.50
N PRO A 268 25.38 11.66 1.94
CA PRO A 268 25.18 11.02 0.65
C PRO A 268 23.91 10.15 0.65
N MET A 269 23.08 10.33 -0.37
CA MET A 269 21.84 9.59 -0.55
C MET A 269 21.71 9.12 -1.99
N VAL A 270 21.29 7.86 -2.17
CA VAL A 270 20.92 7.28 -3.46
C VAL A 270 19.43 6.99 -3.44
N LEU A 271 18.70 7.58 -4.36
CA LEU A 271 17.27 7.37 -4.53
C LEU A 271 17.08 6.55 -5.81
N ALA A 272 16.64 5.32 -5.69
CA ALA A 272 16.48 4.40 -6.80
C ALA A 272 15.02 3.96 -6.95
N SER A 273 14.55 3.86 -8.18
CA SER A 273 13.28 3.23 -8.53
C SER A 273 13.18 3.06 -10.06
N GLY A 274 12.43 2.08 -10.51
CA GLY A 274 12.07 1.93 -11.92
C GLY A 274 11.15 3.01 -12.46
N THR A 275 10.60 3.89 -11.59
CA THR A 275 9.51 4.82 -11.94
C THR A 275 9.68 6.23 -11.33
N LEU A 276 10.91 6.67 -11.04
CA LEU A 276 11.19 8.04 -10.61
C LEU A 276 11.02 9.05 -11.74
N ALA A 277 11.35 8.64 -12.96
CA ALA A 277 11.28 9.47 -14.15
C ALA A 277 10.15 9.03 -15.09
N VAL A 278 9.57 10.00 -15.79
CA VAL A 278 8.75 9.79 -16.98
C VAL A 278 9.64 10.09 -18.19
N GLY A 279 10.03 9.04 -18.94
CA GLY A 279 11.16 9.18 -19.86
C GLY A 279 12.46 9.44 -19.07
N GLU A 280 13.08 10.58 -19.31
CA GLU A 280 14.29 11.05 -18.60
C GLU A 280 13.99 12.21 -17.63
N ASP A 281 12.72 12.57 -17.45
CA ASP A 281 12.30 13.72 -16.64
C ASP A 281 11.97 13.34 -15.20
N PHE A 282 12.75 13.87 -14.25
CA PHE A 282 12.57 13.71 -12.80
C PHE A 282 11.81 14.87 -12.14
N HIS A 283 11.34 15.85 -12.93
CA HIS A 283 10.76 17.10 -12.41
C HIS A 283 9.70 16.85 -11.35
N ARG A 284 8.73 15.99 -11.64
CA ARG A 284 7.60 15.72 -10.75
C ARG A 284 8.03 15.13 -9.40
N PHE A 285 8.97 14.20 -9.41
CA PHE A 285 9.50 13.63 -8.16
C PHE A 285 10.26 14.68 -7.35
N LYS A 286 11.11 15.47 -8.00
CA LYS A 286 11.88 16.56 -7.36
C LYS A 286 10.97 17.64 -6.79
N GLU A 287 9.91 18.00 -7.48
CA GLU A 287 8.88 18.93 -7.01
C GLU A 287 8.20 18.37 -5.75
N ALA A 288 7.68 17.15 -5.80
CA ALA A 288 6.97 16.51 -4.68
C ALA A 288 7.83 16.28 -3.42
N THR A 289 9.16 16.30 -3.56
CA THR A 289 10.12 16.05 -2.46
C THR A 289 10.95 17.27 -2.09
N GLY A 290 10.74 18.42 -2.75
CA GLY A 290 11.49 19.65 -2.50
C GLY A 290 12.94 19.64 -3.00
N LEU A 291 13.27 18.73 -3.94
CA LEU A 291 14.60 18.61 -4.55
C LEU A 291 14.75 19.43 -5.84
N LEU A 292 13.71 20.11 -6.30
CA LEU A 292 13.69 20.80 -7.60
C LEU A 292 14.80 21.85 -7.72
N THR A 293 15.07 22.57 -6.64
CA THR A 293 16.05 23.67 -6.59
C THR A 293 17.37 23.27 -5.92
N ASP A 294 17.55 21.99 -5.56
CA ASP A 294 18.79 21.54 -4.91
C ASP A 294 19.86 21.23 -5.96
N GLY A 295 20.85 22.10 -6.09
CA GLY A 295 21.96 21.97 -7.05
C GLY A 295 22.90 20.79 -6.79
N ARG A 296 22.75 20.06 -5.68
CA ARG A 296 23.54 18.87 -5.35
C ARG A 296 22.97 17.59 -5.97
N VAL A 297 21.74 17.63 -6.47
CA VAL A 297 21.07 16.48 -7.07
C VAL A 297 21.67 16.16 -8.43
N ARG A 298 22.02 14.88 -8.62
CA ARG A 298 22.42 14.32 -9.91
C ARG A 298 21.41 13.29 -10.34
N GLU A 299 21.05 13.31 -11.60
CA GLU A 299 20.04 12.46 -12.22
C GLU A 299 20.70 11.50 -13.17
N SER A 300 20.21 10.26 -13.22
CA SER A 300 20.67 9.25 -14.16
C SER A 300 19.56 8.26 -14.46
N VAL A 301 19.38 7.91 -15.72
CA VAL A 301 18.49 6.84 -16.19
C VAL A 301 19.34 5.74 -16.78
N SER A 302 19.17 4.52 -16.27
CA SER A 302 19.82 3.33 -16.82
C SER A 302 18.87 2.62 -17.79
N PRO A 303 19.31 2.22 -18.97
CA PRO A 303 18.48 1.44 -19.88
C PRO A 303 18.14 0.08 -19.25
N SER A 304 16.98 -0.45 -19.64
CA SER A 304 16.59 -1.79 -19.21
C SER A 304 17.49 -2.85 -19.87
N PRO A 305 17.91 -3.90 -19.17
CA PRO A 305 18.69 -5.00 -19.73
C PRO A 305 17.84 -5.94 -20.62
N PHE A 306 16.52 -5.83 -20.60
CA PHE A 306 15.63 -6.76 -21.27
C PHE A 306 15.41 -6.46 -22.74
N ALA A 307 15.43 -7.50 -23.59
CA ALA A 307 15.17 -7.40 -25.02
C ALA A 307 13.66 -7.36 -25.34
N TYR A 308 12.97 -6.30 -24.90
CA TYR A 308 11.50 -6.19 -25.03
C TYR A 308 10.99 -6.35 -26.45
N SER A 309 11.72 -5.85 -27.46
CA SER A 309 11.33 -5.97 -28.87
C SER A 309 11.22 -7.42 -29.38
N LYS A 310 11.89 -8.37 -28.69
CA LYS A 310 11.83 -9.81 -29.01
C LYS A 310 10.94 -10.58 -28.04
N ASN A 311 10.93 -10.17 -26.80
CA ASN A 311 10.33 -10.92 -25.69
C ASN A 311 8.90 -10.49 -25.38
N CYS A 312 8.44 -9.35 -25.92
CA CYS A 312 7.11 -8.83 -25.68
C CYS A 312 6.35 -8.55 -26.99
N LEU A 313 5.02 -8.69 -26.89
CA LEU A 313 4.07 -8.21 -27.89
C LEU A 313 3.00 -7.36 -27.19
N LEU A 314 2.75 -6.16 -27.67
CA LEU A 314 1.66 -5.30 -27.17
C LEU A 314 0.41 -5.52 -28.00
N TYR A 315 -0.65 -5.97 -27.39
CA TYR A 315 -1.97 -6.10 -27.98
C TYR A 315 -2.88 -4.97 -27.53
N VAL A 316 -3.37 -4.17 -28.49
CA VAL A 316 -4.29 -3.05 -28.20
C VAL A 316 -5.42 -3.07 -29.24
N PRO A 317 -6.52 -3.80 -28.96
CA PRO A 317 -7.62 -3.94 -29.92
C PRO A 317 -8.42 -2.64 -30.07
N SER A 318 -9.09 -2.50 -31.20
CA SER A 318 -10.09 -1.46 -31.42
C SER A 318 -11.42 -1.87 -30.79
N LEU A 319 -11.58 -1.62 -29.48
CA LEU A 319 -12.83 -1.90 -28.79
C LEU A 319 -13.86 -0.79 -29.07
N PRO A 320 -15.15 -1.14 -29.22
CA PRO A 320 -16.19 -0.12 -29.41
C PRO A 320 -16.31 0.78 -28.18
N ALA A 321 -16.59 2.07 -28.42
CA ALA A 321 -16.80 3.05 -27.37
C ALA A 321 -17.85 2.56 -26.34
N ARG A 322 -17.63 2.95 -25.10
CA ARG A 322 -18.37 2.52 -23.90
C ARG A 322 -19.88 2.70 -24.07
N GLN A 323 -20.60 1.60 -24.22
CA GLN A 323 -22.07 1.56 -24.20
C GLN A 323 -22.57 1.40 -22.74
N LYS A 324 -23.77 0.88 -22.52
CA LYS A 324 -24.32 0.63 -21.17
C LYS A 324 -23.40 -0.27 -20.34
N ALA A 325 -23.27 -0.03 -19.03
CA ALA A 325 -22.28 -0.67 -18.15
C ALA A 325 -22.30 -2.23 -18.21
N GLY A 326 -23.45 -2.86 -18.37
CA GLY A 326 -23.56 -4.34 -18.49
C GLY A 326 -22.89 -4.86 -19.76
N GLN A 327 -23.21 -4.28 -20.91
CA GLN A 327 -22.65 -4.67 -22.21
C GLN A 327 -21.12 -4.43 -22.30
N TYR A 328 -20.61 -3.43 -21.57
CA TYR A 328 -19.17 -3.22 -21.47
C TYR A 328 -18.45 -4.40 -20.82
N TYR A 329 -18.95 -4.89 -19.69
CA TYR A 329 -18.30 -6.01 -19.00
C TYR A 329 -18.47 -7.33 -19.76
N ASP A 330 -19.57 -7.51 -20.50
CA ASP A 330 -19.77 -8.70 -21.35
C ASP A 330 -18.70 -8.76 -22.44
N LYS A 331 -18.55 -7.69 -23.23
CA LYS A 331 -17.52 -7.59 -24.27
C LYS A 331 -16.09 -7.65 -23.73
N LEU A 332 -15.84 -6.99 -22.60
CA LEU A 332 -14.54 -7.07 -21.94
C LEU A 332 -14.21 -8.50 -21.53
N THR A 333 -15.18 -9.24 -21.02
CA THR A 333 -15.00 -10.64 -20.61
C THR A 333 -14.79 -11.53 -21.83
N GLU A 334 -15.53 -11.34 -22.92
CA GLU A 334 -15.31 -12.04 -24.20
C GLU A 334 -13.89 -11.86 -24.70
N GLU A 335 -13.37 -10.63 -24.71
CA GLU A 335 -12.02 -10.33 -25.15
C GLU A 335 -10.96 -10.95 -24.22
N ILE A 336 -11.18 -10.88 -22.90
CA ILE A 336 -10.29 -11.54 -21.92
C ILE A 336 -10.30 -13.04 -22.15
N THR A 337 -11.44 -13.69 -22.36
CA THR A 337 -11.55 -15.13 -22.61
C THR A 337 -10.79 -15.53 -23.87
N ALA A 338 -10.96 -14.80 -24.97
CA ALA A 338 -10.23 -15.06 -26.20
C ALA A 338 -8.70 -14.94 -26.04
N LEU A 339 -8.23 -13.97 -25.25
CA LEU A 339 -6.82 -13.83 -24.90
C LEU A 339 -6.32 -14.97 -23.99
N LEU A 340 -7.14 -15.41 -23.04
CA LEU A 340 -6.79 -16.55 -22.18
C LEU A 340 -6.68 -17.85 -22.99
N ASP A 341 -7.53 -18.04 -23.99
CA ASP A 341 -7.47 -19.19 -24.90
C ASP A 341 -6.19 -19.14 -25.75
N ALA A 342 -5.87 -17.96 -26.32
CA ALA A 342 -4.65 -17.76 -27.10
C ALA A 342 -3.37 -18.00 -26.28
N ALA A 343 -3.38 -17.71 -24.99
CA ALA A 343 -2.25 -17.87 -24.07
C ALA A 343 -2.31 -19.15 -23.22
N HIS A 344 -3.27 -20.03 -23.42
CA HIS A 344 -3.50 -21.23 -22.60
C HIS A 344 -3.53 -20.93 -21.08
N GLY A 345 -4.27 -19.90 -20.69
CA GLY A 345 -4.26 -19.36 -19.33
C GLY A 345 -2.98 -18.56 -19.05
N HIS A 346 -2.17 -18.97 -18.07
CA HIS A 346 -0.90 -18.34 -17.68
C HIS A 346 -0.96 -16.81 -17.63
N ALA A 347 -2.02 -16.27 -17.01
CA ALA A 347 -2.38 -14.88 -17.12
C ALA A 347 -2.46 -14.14 -15.78
N LEU A 348 -2.03 -12.88 -15.82
CA LEU A 348 -2.30 -11.90 -14.78
C LEU A 348 -3.21 -10.81 -15.35
N VAL A 349 -4.39 -10.61 -14.76
CA VAL A 349 -5.32 -9.55 -15.13
C VAL A 349 -5.32 -8.48 -14.04
N LEU A 350 -4.78 -7.28 -14.36
CA LEU A 350 -4.62 -6.16 -13.44
C LEU A 350 -5.77 -5.15 -13.57
N PHE A 351 -6.68 -5.19 -12.64
CA PHE A 351 -7.81 -4.26 -12.56
C PHE A 351 -7.45 -2.98 -11.80
N THR A 352 -8.15 -1.90 -12.14
CA THR A 352 -8.06 -0.61 -11.44
C THR A 352 -9.09 -0.47 -10.32
N SER A 353 -10.09 -1.38 -10.23
CA SER A 353 -11.10 -1.38 -9.16
C SER A 353 -11.57 -2.79 -8.81
N TYR A 354 -11.96 -2.97 -7.54
CA TYR A 354 -12.55 -4.22 -7.06
C TYR A 354 -13.90 -4.53 -7.72
N SER A 355 -14.70 -3.51 -8.03
CA SER A 355 -15.99 -3.67 -8.68
C SER A 355 -15.85 -4.23 -10.10
N ALA A 356 -14.92 -3.70 -10.89
CA ALA A 356 -14.63 -4.23 -12.22
C ALA A 356 -14.09 -5.67 -12.17
N MET A 357 -13.17 -5.95 -11.24
CA MET A 357 -12.65 -7.29 -11.02
C MET A 357 -13.75 -8.28 -10.65
N ALA A 358 -14.67 -7.90 -9.74
CA ALA A 358 -15.78 -8.75 -9.34
C ALA A 358 -16.75 -9.02 -10.49
N ALA A 359 -17.09 -7.99 -11.28
CA ALA A 359 -17.99 -8.12 -12.43
C ALA A 359 -17.46 -9.06 -13.52
N VAL A 360 -16.14 -8.98 -13.82
CA VAL A 360 -15.50 -9.89 -14.80
C VAL A 360 -15.35 -11.30 -14.23
N LYS A 361 -14.96 -11.41 -12.95
CA LYS A 361 -14.84 -12.72 -12.28
C LYS A 361 -16.13 -13.53 -12.32
N GLU A 362 -17.27 -12.90 -12.04
CA GLU A 362 -18.57 -13.54 -12.08
C GLU A 362 -18.86 -14.11 -13.48
N ARG A 363 -18.67 -13.30 -14.52
CA ARG A 363 -18.86 -13.71 -15.92
C ARG A 363 -17.92 -14.83 -16.37
N LEU A 364 -16.65 -14.77 -15.99
CA LEU A 364 -15.69 -15.84 -16.30
C LEU A 364 -16.08 -17.18 -15.63
N ARG A 365 -16.67 -17.12 -14.44
CA ARG A 365 -17.20 -18.34 -13.77
C ARG A 365 -18.42 -18.90 -14.48
N ASP A 366 -19.32 -18.04 -14.95
CA ASP A 366 -20.53 -18.45 -15.67
C ASP A 366 -20.20 -19.09 -17.02
N GLN A 367 -19.07 -18.72 -17.63
CA GLN A 367 -18.58 -19.28 -18.90
C GLN A 367 -17.86 -20.63 -18.76
N ASN A 368 -17.75 -21.19 -17.53
CA ASN A 368 -17.01 -22.43 -17.28
C ASN A 368 -15.57 -22.40 -17.84
N LEU A 369 -14.81 -21.36 -17.47
CA LEU A 369 -13.44 -21.14 -17.93
C LEU A 369 -12.60 -22.43 -17.79
N ALA A 370 -11.90 -22.82 -18.84
CA ALA A 370 -11.06 -24.02 -18.85
C ALA A 370 -9.81 -23.94 -17.95
N TYR A 371 -9.49 -22.76 -17.44
CA TYR A 371 -8.26 -22.47 -16.69
C TYR A 371 -8.55 -22.22 -15.20
N PRO A 372 -7.64 -22.65 -14.29
CA PRO A 372 -7.77 -22.38 -12.85
C PRO A 372 -7.80 -20.88 -12.54
N LEU A 373 -8.88 -20.40 -11.92
CA LEU A 373 -9.11 -18.99 -11.65
C LEU A 373 -8.78 -18.64 -10.20
N PHE A 374 -7.81 -17.76 -10.01
CA PHE A 374 -7.39 -17.21 -8.72
C PHE A 374 -7.81 -15.74 -8.58
N THR A 375 -8.08 -15.32 -7.36
CA THR A 375 -8.36 -13.90 -7.05
C THR A 375 -7.49 -13.46 -5.91
N LEU A 376 -6.73 -12.40 -6.09
CA LEU A 376 -5.93 -11.82 -5.02
C LEU A 376 -6.85 -11.15 -4.00
N GLY A 377 -6.72 -11.55 -2.74
CA GLY A 377 -7.52 -11.06 -1.62
C GLY A 377 -6.70 -11.00 -0.34
N ARG A 378 -7.37 -11.13 0.83
CA ARG A 378 -6.72 -11.03 2.15
C ARG A 378 -5.56 -12.02 2.38
N ASN A 379 -5.58 -13.18 1.74
CA ASN A 379 -4.52 -14.20 1.82
C ASN A 379 -3.57 -14.13 0.61
N ALA A 380 -3.13 -12.94 0.25
CA ALA A 380 -2.36 -12.68 -0.97
C ALA A 380 -1.14 -13.60 -1.12
N ILE A 381 -0.37 -13.83 -0.06
CA ILE A 381 0.84 -14.68 -0.08
C ILE A 381 0.50 -16.12 -0.45
N HIS A 382 -0.54 -16.70 0.16
CA HIS A 382 -0.96 -18.07 -0.12
C HIS A 382 -1.51 -18.20 -1.55
N THR A 383 -2.38 -17.28 -1.97
CA THR A 383 -2.95 -17.26 -3.33
C THR A 383 -1.85 -17.12 -4.39
N THR A 384 -0.87 -16.26 -4.17
CA THR A 384 0.26 -16.07 -5.08
C THR A 384 1.11 -17.34 -5.19
N LYS A 385 1.35 -18.04 -4.07
CA LYS A 385 2.09 -19.31 -4.06
C LYS A 385 1.34 -20.40 -4.83
N LEU A 386 0.03 -20.51 -4.65
CA LEU A 386 -0.81 -21.47 -5.41
C LEU A 386 -0.78 -21.13 -6.90
N PHE A 387 -1.01 -19.87 -7.27
CA PHE A 387 -0.98 -19.43 -8.66
C PHE A 387 0.35 -19.76 -9.35
N LYS A 388 1.49 -19.46 -8.73
CA LYS A 388 2.82 -19.76 -9.28
C LYS A 388 3.06 -21.24 -9.55
N ASN A 389 2.42 -22.11 -8.78
CA ASN A 389 2.59 -23.57 -8.88
C ASN A 389 1.48 -24.25 -9.69
N THR A 390 0.56 -23.49 -10.29
CA THR A 390 -0.55 -24.03 -11.06
C THR A 390 -0.39 -23.67 -12.53
N PRO A 391 -0.04 -24.65 -13.39
CA PRO A 391 0.02 -24.43 -14.84
C PRO A 391 -1.30 -23.91 -15.39
N GLY A 392 -1.24 -23.02 -16.36
CA GLY A 392 -2.44 -22.42 -16.97
C GLY A 392 -3.25 -21.53 -16.01
N GLY A 393 -2.75 -21.22 -14.81
CA GLY A 393 -3.46 -20.39 -13.84
C GLY A 393 -3.77 -18.99 -14.36
N VAL A 394 -4.93 -18.46 -13.98
CA VAL A 394 -5.37 -17.08 -14.26
C VAL A 394 -5.54 -16.33 -12.93
N LEU A 395 -4.76 -15.27 -12.71
CA LEU A 395 -4.83 -14.46 -11.51
C LEU A 395 -5.53 -13.12 -11.79
N LEU A 396 -6.68 -12.92 -11.17
CA LEU A 396 -7.35 -11.61 -11.14
C LEU A 396 -6.87 -10.82 -9.93
N ALA A 397 -6.38 -9.61 -10.16
CA ALA A 397 -5.78 -8.81 -9.10
C ALA A 397 -6.04 -7.31 -9.26
N THR A 398 -5.99 -6.57 -8.15
CA THR A 398 -6.10 -5.12 -8.09
C THR A 398 -5.24 -4.55 -6.94
N GLY A 399 -5.17 -3.23 -6.80
CA GLY A 399 -4.48 -2.57 -5.69
C GLY A 399 -2.99 -2.91 -5.64
N ALA A 400 -2.54 -3.56 -4.56
CA ALA A 400 -1.14 -3.90 -4.31
C ALA A 400 -0.51 -4.82 -5.37
N ALA A 401 -1.29 -5.45 -6.24
CA ALA A 401 -0.77 -6.31 -7.29
C ALA A 401 -0.09 -5.55 -8.44
N TRP A 402 -0.38 -4.28 -8.59
CA TRP A 402 0.34 -3.39 -9.51
C TRP A 402 1.81 -3.24 -9.10
N GLU A 403 2.07 -3.41 -7.79
CA GLU A 403 3.38 -3.28 -7.16
C GLU A 403 3.62 -4.45 -6.17
N GLY A 404 4.85 -4.86 -5.96
CA GLY A 404 5.19 -5.75 -4.84
C GLY A 404 5.08 -7.26 -5.06
N PHE A 405 4.54 -7.76 -6.17
CA PHE A 405 4.56 -9.19 -6.50
C PHE A 405 5.52 -9.48 -7.64
N ASP A 406 6.18 -10.61 -7.56
CA ASP A 406 7.13 -11.10 -8.55
C ASP A 406 6.63 -12.42 -9.15
N PHE A 407 6.58 -12.50 -10.49
CA PHE A 407 6.07 -13.64 -11.24
C PHE A 407 7.07 -14.04 -12.33
N PRO A 408 8.19 -14.68 -11.97
CA PRO A 408 9.19 -15.09 -12.95
C PRO A 408 8.73 -16.29 -13.77
N GLY A 409 9.20 -16.38 -14.99
CA GLY A 409 8.95 -17.50 -15.89
C GLY A 409 7.55 -17.49 -16.51
N ASP A 410 7.09 -18.66 -16.93
CA ASP A 410 5.88 -18.82 -17.74
C ASP A 410 4.56 -18.64 -16.98
N CYS A 411 4.56 -18.42 -15.67
CA CYS A 411 3.32 -18.21 -14.91
C CYS A 411 2.56 -16.93 -15.32
N VAL A 412 3.24 -15.95 -15.91
CA VAL A 412 2.62 -14.76 -16.51
C VAL A 412 3.15 -14.59 -17.94
N SER A 413 2.58 -15.35 -18.87
CA SER A 413 2.83 -15.21 -20.31
C SER A 413 1.84 -14.26 -20.99
N LEU A 414 0.77 -13.89 -20.27
CA LEU A 414 -0.22 -12.90 -20.65
C LEU A 414 -0.47 -11.93 -19.49
N LEU A 415 -0.22 -10.65 -19.71
CA LEU A 415 -0.61 -9.58 -18.81
C LEU A 415 -1.77 -8.79 -19.43
N VAL A 416 -2.93 -8.77 -18.77
CA VAL A 416 -4.09 -8.01 -19.25
C VAL A 416 -4.33 -6.80 -18.35
N ILE A 417 -4.46 -5.63 -18.94
CA ILE A 417 -4.81 -4.36 -18.31
C ILE A 417 -6.15 -3.89 -18.89
N PRO A 418 -7.28 -4.20 -18.23
CA PRO A 418 -8.62 -3.89 -18.76
C PRO A 418 -8.90 -2.40 -18.90
N ARG A 419 -8.26 -1.56 -18.11
CA ARG A 419 -8.39 -0.10 -18.13
C ARG A 419 -7.08 0.58 -17.78
N LEU A 420 -6.82 1.72 -18.40
CA LEU A 420 -5.68 2.57 -18.05
C LEU A 420 -5.75 2.99 -16.57
N PRO A 421 -4.64 2.88 -15.82
CA PRO A 421 -4.61 3.09 -14.38
C PRO A 421 -4.52 4.58 -14.02
N PHE A 422 -5.55 5.35 -14.39
CA PHE A 422 -5.64 6.74 -13.97
C PHE A 422 -5.79 6.86 -12.45
N PRO A 423 -5.18 7.88 -11.82
CA PRO A 423 -5.39 8.15 -10.40
C PRO A 423 -6.87 8.42 -10.12
N ILE A 424 -7.33 7.96 -8.96
CA ILE A 424 -8.70 8.21 -8.51
C ILE A 424 -8.78 9.68 -8.06
N PRO A 425 -9.80 10.44 -8.50
CA PRO A 425 -10.04 11.77 -7.97
C PRO A 425 -10.29 11.70 -6.46
N ASP A 426 -9.49 12.40 -5.69
CA ASP A 426 -9.61 12.57 -4.25
C ASP A 426 -9.39 14.04 -3.85
N ALA A 427 -9.59 14.37 -2.58
CA ALA A 427 -9.44 15.74 -2.10
C ALA A 427 -8.01 16.28 -2.31
N LEU A 428 -6.98 15.42 -2.28
CA LEU A 428 -5.60 15.81 -2.59
C LEU A 428 -5.45 16.22 -4.05
N LYS A 429 -6.02 15.43 -4.96
CA LYS A 429 -6.01 15.72 -6.39
C LYS A 429 -6.83 16.95 -6.76
N GLU A 430 -7.94 17.16 -6.08
CA GLU A 430 -8.75 18.37 -6.27
C GLU A 430 -7.97 19.63 -5.83
N LYS A 431 -7.28 19.55 -4.69
CA LYS A 431 -6.43 20.65 -4.22
C LYS A 431 -5.22 20.90 -5.13
N GLU A 432 -4.57 19.84 -5.62
CA GLU A 432 -3.50 19.93 -6.61
C GLU A 432 -4.02 20.57 -7.91
N ARG A 433 -5.24 20.23 -8.34
CA ARG A 433 -5.88 20.80 -9.54
C ARG A 433 -6.06 22.32 -9.43
N GLU A 434 -6.35 22.88 -8.25
CA GLU A 434 -6.51 24.31 -8.04
C GLU A 434 -5.26 25.13 -8.42
N GLN A 435 -4.09 24.49 -8.44
CA GLN A 435 -2.82 25.14 -8.82
C GLN A 435 -2.65 25.30 -10.33
N TYR A 436 -3.52 24.69 -11.14
CA TYR A 436 -3.43 24.70 -12.60
C TYR A 436 -4.52 25.56 -13.23
N PRO A 437 -4.20 26.35 -14.26
CA PRO A 437 -5.14 27.30 -14.87
C PRO A 437 -6.33 26.62 -15.55
N THR A 438 -6.17 25.39 -16.02
CA THR A 438 -7.22 24.62 -16.69
C THR A 438 -7.18 23.15 -16.31
N LEU A 439 -8.32 22.46 -16.43
CA LEU A 439 -8.39 21.00 -16.26
C LEU A 439 -7.44 20.28 -17.24
N HIS A 440 -7.31 20.77 -18.45
CA HIS A 440 -6.42 20.18 -19.45
C HIS A 440 -4.94 20.28 -19.02
N ALA A 441 -4.51 21.44 -18.50
CA ALA A 441 -3.16 21.61 -17.97
C ALA A 441 -2.89 20.63 -16.81
N PHE A 442 -3.82 20.51 -15.86
CA PHE A 442 -3.74 19.54 -14.78
C PHE A 442 -3.66 18.08 -15.27
N LEU A 443 -4.55 17.70 -16.21
CA LEU A 443 -4.53 16.35 -16.75
C LEU A 443 -3.17 16.02 -17.40
N ARG A 444 -2.58 16.95 -18.13
CA ARG A 444 -1.29 16.75 -18.80
C ARG A 444 -0.10 16.76 -17.84
N ALA A 445 -0.10 17.64 -16.86
CA ALA A 445 1.02 17.77 -15.93
C ALA A 445 1.01 16.73 -14.80
N VAL A 446 -0.17 16.24 -14.40
CA VAL A 446 -0.33 15.42 -13.20
C VAL A 446 -0.90 14.04 -13.53
N VAL A 447 -2.10 14.01 -14.10
CA VAL A 447 -2.89 12.77 -14.20
C VAL A 447 -2.32 11.79 -15.22
N VAL A 448 -1.87 12.30 -16.37
CA VAL A 448 -1.26 11.47 -17.43
C VAL A 448 0.10 10.91 -16.97
N PRO A 449 1.04 11.69 -16.43
CA PRO A 449 2.29 11.14 -15.88
C PRO A 449 2.08 10.09 -14.78
N GLU A 450 1.13 10.27 -13.89
CA GLU A 450 0.82 9.27 -12.86
C GLU A 450 0.24 7.98 -13.45
N MET A 451 -0.63 8.09 -14.47
CA MET A 451 -1.11 6.94 -15.23
C MET A 451 0.06 6.21 -15.91
N GLN A 452 0.98 6.95 -16.54
CA GLN A 452 2.16 6.39 -17.20
C GLN A 452 3.08 5.64 -16.22
N ILE A 453 3.36 6.23 -15.05
CA ILE A 453 4.14 5.60 -13.98
C ILE A 453 3.48 4.28 -13.57
N LYS A 454 2.18 4.30 -13.29
CA LYS A 454 1.46 3.11 -12.85
C LYS A 454 1.33 2.06 -13.95
N LEU A 455 1.18 2.47 -15.20
CA LEU A 455 1.20 1.57 -16.36
C LEU A 455 2.57 0.88 -16.50
N LYS A 456 3.68 1.64 -16.36
CA LYS A 456 5.05 1.11 -16.38
C LYS A 456 5.28 0.11 -15.23
N GLN A 457 4.75 0.37 -14.04
CA GLN A 457 4.80 -0.56 -12.91
C GLN A 457 4.07 -1.88 -13.20
N GLY A 458 2.84 -1.79 -13.76
CA GLY A 458 2.06 -2.94 -14.21
C GLY A 458 2.79 -3.73 -15.30
N PHE A 459 3.31 -3.04 -16.31
CA PHE A 459 4.11 -3.65 -17.38
C PHE A 459 5.32 -4.40 -16.82
N GLY A 460 5.99 -3.87 -15.81
CA GLY A 460 7.09 -4.53 -15.12
C GLY A 460 6.73 -5.89 -14.47
N ARG A 461 5.47 -6.32 -14.48
CA ARG A 461 5.04 -7.67 -14.08
C ARG A 461 5.17 -8.68 -15.21
N ALA A 462 5.29 -8.22 -16.46
CA ALA A 462 5.35 -9.07 -17.64
C ALA A 462 6.72 -9.75 -17.83
N ILE A 463 7.82 -9.03 -17.57
CA ILE A 463 9.19 -9.52 -17.78
C ILE A 463 9.98 -9.32 -16.49
N ARG A 464 10.57 -10.40 -15.98
CA ARG A 464 11.39 -10.45 -14.75
C ARG A 464 12.79 -10.97 -14.97
N THR A 465 12.97 -11.79 -16.01
CA THR A 465 14.26 -12.35 -16.40
C THR A 465 14.49 -12.09 -17.89
N GLU A 466 15.72 -12.26 -18.34
CA GLU A 466 16.09 -12.07 -19.75
C GLU A 466 15.41 -13.09 -20.70
N THR A 467 14.95 -14.21 -20.15
CA THR A 467 14.31 -15.29 -20.89
C THR A 467 12.78 -15.26 -20.85
N ASP A 468 12.19 -14.41 -20.01
CA ASP A 468 10.73 -14.27 -19.93
C ASP A 468 10.16 -13.71 -21.23
N THR A 469 9.02 -14.25 -21.64
CA THR A 469 8.28 -13.77 -22.80
C THR A 469 6.81 -13.56 -22.43
N CYS A 470 6.22 -12.44 -22.86
CA CYS A 470 4.87 -12.06 -22.43
C CYS A 470 4.12 -11.24 -23.50
N VAL A 471 2.84 -11.52 -23.67
CA VAL A 471 1.91 -10.61 -24.34
C VAL A 471 1.33 -9.66 -23.31
N VAL A 472 1.37 -8.37 -23.61
CA VAL A 472 0.73 -7.33 -22.78
C VAL A 472 -0.49 -6.80 -23.54
N ALA A 473 -1.68 -7.02 -23.00
CA ALA A 473 -2.95 -6.59 -23.60
C ALA A 473 -3.52 -5.39 -22.84
N ILE A 474 -3.78 -4.29 -23.52
CA ILE A 474 -4.45 -3.10 -22.97
C ILE A 474 -5.82 -2.97 -23.61
N LEU A 475 -6.88 -3.24 -22.84
CA LEU A 475 -8.26 -3.32 -23.34
C LEU A 475 -9.07 -2.03 -23.07
N ASP A 476 -8.40 -0.90 -22.96
CA ASP A 476 -9.05 0.42 -22.82
C ASP A 476 -9.19 1.07 -24.18
N GLU A 477 -10.43 1.38 -24.59
CA GLU A 477 -10.71 2.01 -25.89
C GLU A 477 -9.94 3.31 -26.10
N ARG A 478 -9.59 4.01 -25.02
CA ARG A 478 -8.85 5.28 -25.06
C ARG A 478 -7.36 5.10 -25.37
N ALA A 479 -6.86 3.86 -25.24
CA ALA A 479 -5.49 3.47 -25.56
C ALA A 479 -5.33 2.95 -26.99
N ALA A 480 -6.42 2.72 -27.73
CA ALA A 480 -6.37 2.23 -29.11
C ALA A 480 -5.66 3.22 -30.04
N LYS A 481 -5.19 2.71 -31.19
CA LYS A 481 -4.49 3.53 -32.19
C LYS A 481 -5.32 4.76 -32.54
N ASP A 482 -4.66 5.92 -32.60
CA ASP A 482 -5.24 7.24 -32.88
C ASP A 482 -6.27 7.76 -31.86
N GLN A 483 -6.45 7.06 -30.73
CA GLN A 483 -7.27 7.52 -29.61
C GLN A 483 -6.49 8.45 -28.68
N ARG A 484 -7.23 9.05 -27.73
CA ARG A 484 -6.79 10.17 -26.90
C ARG A 484 -5.46 9.92 -26.17
N TYR A 485 -5.21 8.71 -25.66
CA TYR A 485 -4.03 8.39 -24.85
C TYR A 485 -3.06 7.41 -25.53
N TRP A 486 -3.24 7.13 -26.82
CA TRP A 486 -2.35 6.26 -27.59
C TRP A 486 -0.87 6.63 -27.45
N LYS A 487 -0.54 7.89 -27.72
CA LYS A 487 0.84 8.37 -27.61
C LYS A 487 1.37 8.34 -26.19
N ASP A 488 0.51 8.62 -25.20
CA ASP A 488 0.89 8.61 -23.77
C ASP A 488 1.19 7.18 -23.30
N VAL A 489 0.44 6.19 -23.79
CA VAL A 489 0.67 4.77 -23.50
C VAL A 489 1.99 4.31 -24.10
N LEU A 490 2.26 4.64 -25.35
CA LEU A 490 3.53 4.27 -25.99
C LEU A 490 4.73 4.93 -25.32
N ALA A 491 4.61 6.17 -24.88
CA ALA A 491 5.67 6.87 -24.16
C ALA A 491 5.96 6.26 -22.76
N ALA A 492 5.02 5.52 -22.18
CA ALA A 492 5.18 4.85 -20.89
C ALA A 492 5.86 3.49 -20.99
N LEU A 493 5.83 2.86 -22.16
CA LEU A 493 6.30 1.50 -22.38
C LEU A 493 7.62 1.50 -23.16
N PRO A 494 8.44 0.44 -23.04
CA PRO A 494 9.59 0.27 -23.90
C PRO A 494 9.15 0.04 -25.35
N GLU A 495 10.10 0.12 -26.26
CA GLU A 495 9.84 -0.16 -27.66
C GLU A 495 9.56 -1.66 -27.86
N ILE A 496 8.30 -1.99 -28.22
CA ILE A 496 7.80 -3.35 -28.40
C ILE A 496 6.92 -3.43 -29.66
N PRO A 497 6.87 -4.58 -30.36
CA PRO A 497 5.95 -4.82 -31.46
C PRO A 497 4.50 -4.68 -31.01
N ILE A 498 3.65 -4.10 -31.85
CA ILE A 498 2.26 -3.80 -31.54
C ILE A 498 1.34 -4.50 -32.53
N THR A 499 0.25 -5.08 -32.04
CA THR A 499 -0.79 -5.69 -32.86
C THR A 499 -2.20 -5.35 -32.37
N GLN A 500 -3.16 -5.43 -33.28
CA GLN A 500 -4.60 -5.41 -33.00
C GLN A 500 -5.27 -6.75 -33.34
N ASP A 501 -4.50 -7.69 -33.84
CA ASP A 501 -4.97 -9.00 -34.31
C ASP A 501 -4.67 -10.10 -33.30
N LEU A 502 -5.72 -10.75 -32.81
CA LEU A 502 -5.64 -11.84 -31.85
C LEU A 502 -4.88 -13.06 -32.42
N HIS A 503 -4.95 -13.31 -33.73
CA HIS A 503 -4.17 -14.40 -34.34
C HIS A 503 -2.67 -14.16 -34.25
N GLN A 504 -2.22 -12.91 -34.25
CA GLN A 504 -0.80 -12.58 -34.04
C GLN A 504 -0.39 -12.81 -32.58
N VAL A 505 -1.32 -12.62 -31.62
CA VAL A 505 -1.09 -12.98 -30.21
C VAL A 505 -0.85 -14.47 -30.08
N GLU A 506 -1.73 -15.31 -30.66
CA GLU A 506 -1.57 -16.76 -30.64
C GLU A 506 -0.28 -17.20 -31.35
N ALA A 507 0.00 -16.65 -32.52
CA ALA A 507 1.23 -16.94 -33.26
C ALA A 507 2.50 -16.58 -32.47
N PHE A 508 2.50 -15.43 -31.80
CA PHE A 508 3.62 -15.02 -30.93
C PHE A 508 3.81 -16.03 -29.78
N ILE A 509 2.77 -16.37 -29.04
CA ILE A 509 2.84 -17.34 -27.93
C ILE A 509 3.35 -18.69 -28.44
N ARG A 510 2.82 -19.21 -29.56
CA ARG A 510 3.29 -20.45 -30.17
C ARG A 510 4.75 -20.40 -30.62
N GLY A 511 5.21 -19.24 -31.06
CA GLY A 511 6.59 -19.04 -31.52
C GLY A 511 7.64 -18.95 -30.41
N VAL A 512 7.25 -18.50 -29.22
CA VAL A 512 8.18 -18.26 -28.11
C VAL A 512 8.09 -19.26 -26.97
N LYS A 513 7.00 -20.05 -26.88
CA LYS A 513 6.82 -21.04 -25.80
C LYS A 513 7.13 -22.47 -26.26
N PRO A 514 7.74 -23.29 -25.38
CA PRO A 514 8.03 -24.71 -25.71
C PRO A 514 6.74 -25.54 -25.72
N ASP A 515 6.76 -26.68 -26.41
CA ASP A 515 5.60 -27.59 -26.55
C ASP A 515 4.98 -28.02 -25.20
N ARG A 516 5.79 -28.20 -24.17
CA ARG A 516 5.33 -28.52 -22.81
C ARG A 516 4.36 -27.50 -22.22
N TYR A 517 4.53 -26.22 -22.58
CA TYR A 517 3.67 -25.12 -22.12
C TYR A 517 2.20 -25.36 -22.52
N PHE A 518 1.95 -25.93 -23.69
CA PHE A 518 0.61 -26.20 -24.22
C PHE A 518 0.02 -27.52 -23.70
N GLN A 519 0.82 -28.41 -23.11
CA GLN A 519 0.40 -29.70 -22.60
C GLN A 519 -0.01 -29.64 -21.12
N GLU A 520 0.52 -28.69 -20.35
CA GLU A 520 0.32 -28.59 -18.89
C GLU A 520 -1.01 -27.94 -18.49
N GLY A 521 -1.79 -27.36 -19.41
CA GLY A 521 -3.05 -26.65 -19.14
C GLY A 521 -4.33 -27.41 -19.53
N ALA A 522 -4.23 -28.62 -20.07
CA ALA A 522 -5.36 -29.40 -20.55
C ALA A 522 -5.72 -30.55 -19.59
N ALA A 523 -6.17 -30.21 -18.36
CA ALA A 523 -6.68 -31.20 -17.40
C ALA A 523 -7.97 -30.72 -16.72
#